data_cb164b60d871d8f4b3dccb320d84d8bf
#
_entry.id   cb164b60d871d8f4b3dccb320d84d8bf
#
_cell.length_a   1.000
_cell.length_b   1.000
_cell.length_c   1.000
_cell.angle_alpha   90.00
_cell.angle_beta   90.00
_cell.angle_gamma   90.00
#
_symmetry.space_group_name_H-M   'P 1'
#
loop_
_entity.id
_entity.type
_entity.pdbx_description
1 polymer ?
#
loop_
_entity_poly.entity_id
_entity_poly.type
_entity_poly.pdbx_seq_one_letter_code
_entity_poly.pdbx_strand_id
1 'polypeptide(L)'
;NHDEQRIASDFFASRAVKAIPALIVSAMMNTNPFMLYAGQELGERGMDDSGFSGVDGRSSIFDYYQPDTLRRWINGGKYDFDLMSADEKALRDTYKRVLTLCNSSKALSEGLFYDLTYANIENPDFNSERCFAFLRKCDEELLLIVANFADTEQHLQIIIPQHAFDFLHITPQDNTEATDLLTDGSMKLVLSPHRAMSVDVEAFCGIVLKIR
;
A
#
# COMPACT_ATOMS: atom_id res chain seq x y z
N ASN A 1 -11.38 10.02 -6.08
CA ASN A 1 -12.11 11.29 -6.05
C ASN A 1 -13.59 11.02 -6.32
N HIS A 2 -14.46 12.05 -6.30
CA HIS A 2 -15.91 11.91 -6.48
C HIS A 2 -16.36 11.67 -7.94
N ASP A 3 -15.46 11.87 -8.89
CA ASP A 3 -15.76 11.68 -10.32
C ASP A 3 -15.57 10.23 -10.77
N GLU A 4 -14.89 9.42 -9.96
CA GLU A 4 -14.56 8.05 -10.26
C GLU A 4 -15.26 7.06 -9.31
N GLN A 5 -15.33 5.80 -9.71
CA GLN A 5 -15.87 4.74 -8.87
C GLN A 5 -15.02 4.57 -7.61
N ARG A 6 -15.66 4.21 -6.51
CA ARG A 6 -14.95 3.76 -5.31
C ARG A 6 -14.24 2.44 -5.58
N ILE A 7 -13.06 2.24 -4.99
CA ILE A 7 -12.30 0.98 -5.15
C ILE A 7 -13.13 -0.23 -4.69
N ALA A 8 -13.87 -0.09 -3.59
CA ALA A 8 -14.72 -1.16 -3.08
C ALA A 8 -16.03 -1.37 -3.85
N SER A 9 -16.34 -0.53 -4.83
CA SER A 9 -17.54 -0.64 -5.66
C SER A 9 -17.52 -1.89 -6.52
N ASP A 10 -18.70 -2.46 -6.78
CA ASP A 10 -18.90 -3.58 -7.71
C ASP A 10 -18.56 -3.18 -9.16
N PHE A 11 -18.54 -1.89 -9.46
CA PHE A 11 -18.14 -1.35 -10.77
C PHE A 11 -16.62 -1.19 -10.94
N PHE A 12 -15.83 -1.47 -9.92
CA PHE A 12 -14.37 -1.42 -9.96
C PHE A 12 -13.75 -2.70 -9.39
N ALA A 13 -13.29 -2.70 -8.13
CA ALA A 13 -12.58 -3.85 -7.55
C ALA A 13 -13.44 -4.75 -6.67
N SER A 14 -14.68 -4.35 -6.36
CA SER A 14 -15.69 -5.07 -5.58
C SER A 14 -15.36 -5.36 -4.11
N ARG A 15 -14.10 -5.30 -3.71
CA ARG A 15 -13.65 -5.57 -2.34
C ARG A 15 -12.67 -4.50 -1.87
N ALA A 16 -12.92 -3.96 -0.68
CA ALA A 16 -12.11 -2.88 -0.10
C ALA A 16 -10.63 -3.26 0.13
N VAL A 17 -10.36 -4.52 0.47
CA VAL A 17 -8.99 -5.02 0.71
C VAL A 17 -8.11 -4.94 -0.54
N LYS A 18 -8.67 -4.99 -1.74
CA LYS A 18 -7.94 -4.80 -3.00
C LYS A 18 -7.35 -3.39 -3.15
N ALA A 19 -7.78 -2.45 -2.30
CA ALA A 19 -7.20 -1.11 -2.24
C ALA A 19 -5.82 -1.06 -1.55
N ILE A 20 -5.48 -2.06 -0.72
CA ILE A 20 -4.26 -2.03 0.10
C ILE A 20 -2.98 -1.91 -0.74
N PRO A 21 -2.71 -2.75 -1.75
CA PRO A 21 -1.51 -2.58 -2.57
C PRO A 21 -1.51 -1.24 -3.33
N ALA A 22 -2.67 -0.78 -3.81
CA ALA A 22 -2.79 0.52 -4.45
C ALA A 22 -2.50 1.68 -3.49
N LEU A 23 -2.98 1.60 -2.24
CA LEU A 23 -2.65 2.56 -1.19
C LEU A 23 -1.15 2.64 -0.94
N ILE A 24 -0.48 1.48 -0.77
CA ILE A 24 0.95 1.38 -0.50
C ILE A 24 1.74 2.05 -1.63
N VAL A 25 1.46 1.69 -2.89
CA VAL A 25 2.14 2.27 -4.04
C VAL A 25 1.87 3.77 -4.13
N SER A 26 0.60 4.19 -4.09
CA SER A 26 0.23 5.61 -4.28
C SER A 26 0.77 6.53 -3.18
N ALA A 27 0.83 6.04 -1.94
CA ALA A 27 1.27 6.84 -0.79
C ALA A 27 2.80 6.86 -0.63
N MET A 28 3.52 5.82 -1.10
CA MET A 28 4.94 5.62 -0.79
C MET A 28 5.88 5.77 -1.98
N MET A 29 5.37 5.74 -3.22
CA MET A 29 6.21 5.78 -4.43
C MET A 29 6.90 7.13 -4.63
N ASN A 30 6.28 8.22 -4.20
CA ASN A 30 6.80 9.58 -4.37
C ASN A 30 6.65 10.41 -3.07
N THR A 31 7.12 11.65 -3.10
CA THR A 31 7.07 12.59 -1.97
C THR A 31 5.88 13.56 -2.04
N ASN A 32 4.98 13.38 -3.00
CA ASN A 32 3.80 14.23 -3.14
C ASN A 32 2.76 13.94 -2.05
N PRO A 33 1.93 14.92 -1.70
CA PRO A 33 0.84 14.69 -0.77
C PRO A 33 -0.13 13.60 -1.25
N PHE A 34 -0.49 12.69 -0.36
CA PHE A 34 -1.55 11.72 -0.59
C PHE A 34 -2.88 12.26 -0.04
N MET A 35 -3.90 12.35 -0.89
CA MET A 35 -5.24 12.77 -0.48
C MET A 35 -6.13 11.54 -0.28
N LEU A 36 -6.53 11.29 0.96
CA LEU A 36 -7.51 10.27 1.30
C LEU A 36 -8.93 10.80 1.05
N TYR A 37 -9.66 10.16 0.14
CA TYR A 37 -11.06 10.48 -0.06
C TYR A 37 -11.92 9.84 1.03
N ALA A 38 -12.70 10.66 1.74
CA ALA A 38 -13.47 10.25 2.92
C ALA A 38 -14.25 8.96 2.73
N GLY A 39 -14.10 8.02 3.66
CA GLY A 39 -14.73 6.70 3.62
C GLY A 39 -13.94 5.61 2.87
N GLN A 40 -12.90 5.95 2.13
CA GLN A 40 -12.07 4.95 1.46
C GLN A 40 -11.40 4.01 2.46
N GLU A 41 -10.94 4.55 3.59
CA GLU A 41 -10.36 3.81 4.72
C GLU A 41 -11.37 2.92 5.46
N LEU A 42 -12.65 3.10 5.19
CA LEU A 42 -13.75 2.31 5.75
C LEU A 42 -14.32 1.30 4.73
N GLY A 43 -13.80 1.30 3.50
CA GLY A 43 -14.32 0.45 2.44
C GLY A 43 -15.62 0.95 1.81
N GLU A 44 -15.85 2.26 1.76
CA GLU A 44 -17.01 2.86 1.12
C GLU A 44 -17.14 2.42 -0.34
N ARG A 45 -18.32 1.93 -0.73
CA ARG A 45 -18.60 1.33 -2.04
C ARG A 45 -19.17 2.31 -3.06
N GLY A 46 -19.56 3.50 -2.64
CA GLY A 46 -20.27 4.44 -3.48
C GLY A 46 -21.79 4.24 -3.49
N MET A 47 -22.46 4.89 -4.41
CA MET A 47 -23.91 4.90 -4.47
C MET A 47 -24.47 3.63 -5.13
N ASP A 48 -25.39 2.99 -4.43
CA ASP A 48 -26.07 1.79 -4.89
C ASP A 48 -27.45 2.11 -5.53
N ASP A 49 -28.15 3.15 -5.05
CA ASP A 49 -29.54 3.43 -5.46
C ASP A 49 -29.88 4.90 -5.61
N SER A 50 -29.03 5.79 -5.14
CA SER A 50 -29.29 7.23 -5.19
C SER A 50 -28.05 8.03 -5.48
N GLY A 51 -28.17 9.01 -6.31
CA GLY A 51 -27.11 9.94 -6.59
C GLY A 51 -27.23 10.61 -7.92
N PHE A 52 -26.30 11.49 -8.19
CA PHE A 52 -26.27 12.31 -9.38
C PHE A 52 -26.21 11.49 -10.68
N SER A 53 -25.44 10.42 -10.70
CA SER A 53 -25.24 9.54 -11.86
C SER A 53 -26.05 8.25 -11.79
N GLY A 54 -26.79 8.00 -10.71
CA GLY A 54 -27.46 6.72 -10.47
C GLY A 54 -26.53 5.66 -9.84
N VAL A 55 -26.83 4.40 -10.11
CA VAL A 55 -26.07 3.25 -9.56
C VAL A 55 -24.82 3.03 -10.41
N ASP A 56 -23.70 3.61 -10.03
CA ASP A 56 -22.43 3.55 -10.78
C ASP A 56 -21.16 3.43 -9.92
N GLY A 57 -21.31 3.30 -8.60
CA GLY A 57 -20.17 3.14 -7.67
C GLY A 57 -19.43 4.43 -7.35
N ARG A 58 -19.92 5.59 -7.79
CA ARG A 58 -19.40 6.90 -7.39
C ARG A 58 -19.99 7.35 -6.06
N SER A 59 -19.38 8.34 -5.42
CA SER A 59 -19.94 9.00 -4.25
C SER A 59 -20.36 10.42 -4.57
N SER A 60 -21.52 10.83 -4.05
CA SER A 60 -21.93 12.23 -4.13
C SER A 60 -21.11 13.09 -3.13
N ILE A 61 -20.77 14.30 -3.54
CA ILE A 61 -20.19 15.32 -2.64
C ILE A 61 -21.27 16.11 -1.88
N PHE A 62 -22.52 15.86 -2.17
CA PHE A 62 -23.65 16.60 -1.58
C PHE A 62 -24.09 15.97 -0.26
N ASP A 63 -24.65 16.76 0.61
CA ASP A 63 -25.03 16.41 1.98
C ASP A 63 -26.23 15.45 2.10
N TYR A 64 -27.00 15.28 1.04
CA TYR A 64 -28.07 14.28 1.01
C TYR A 64 -27.55 12.84 0.97
N TYR A 65 -26.30 12.64 0.54
CA TYR A 65 -25.66 11.33 0.48
C TYR A 65 -25.01 10.97 1.83
N GLN A 66 -25.49 9.91 2.43
CA GLN A 66 -25.01 9.45 3.73
C GLN A 66 -24.59 7.99 3.68
N PRO A 67 -23.34 7.69 3.30
CA PRO A 67 -22.85 6.33 3.19
C PRO A 67 -22.90 5.58 4.52
N ASP A 68 -23.31 4.31 4.48
CA ASP A 68 -23.48 3.48 5.67
C ASP A 68 -22.18 3.27 6.46
N THR A 69 -21.06 3.18 5.77
CA THR A 69 -19.74 3.07 6.38
C THR A 69 -19.42 4.29 7.25
N LEU A 70 -19.68 5.50 6.74
CA LEU A 70 -19.49 6.74 7.49
C LEU A 70 -20.49 6.85 8.65
N ARG A 71 -21.76 6.44 8.46
CA ARG A 71 -22.75 6.41 9.55
C ARG A 71 -22.31 5.51 10.70
N ARG A 72 -21.80 4.31 10.38
CA ARG A 72 -21.27 3.38 11.39
C ARG A 72 -20.07 3.97 12.13
N TRP A 73 -19.15 4.60 11.40
CA TRP A 73 -18.00 5.25 12.01
C TRP A 73 -18.37 6.43 12.90
N ILE A 74 -19.30 7.30 12.44
CA ILE A 74 -19.77 8.47 13.21
C ILE A 74 -20.53 8.03 14.46
N ASN A 75 -21.33 6.96 14.38
CA ASN A 75 -22.15 6.40 15.46
C ASN A 75 -22.90 7.47 16.27
N GLY A 76 -23.68 8.33 15.61
CA GLY A 76 -24.43 9.40 16.26
C GLY A 76 -23.56 10.45 16.96
N GLY A 77 -22.31 10.61 16.53
CA GLY A 77 -21.34 11.57 17.09
C GLY A 77 -20.44 11.01 18.18
N LYS A 78 -20.51 9.71 18.48
CA LYS A 78 -19.67 9.06 19.50
C LYS A 78 -18.25 8.76 19.02
N TYR A 79 -18.09 8.36 17.73
CA TYR A 79 -16.81 7.98 17.11
C TYR A 79 -16.08 6.87 17.87
N ASP A 80 -16.83 5.92 18.45
CA ASP A 80 -16.33 4.84 19.31
C ASP A 80 -16.05 3.52 18.56
N PHE A 81 -16.31 3.48 17.27
CA PHE A 81 -16.16 2.31 16.40
C PHE A 81 -17.08 1.12 16.73
N ASP A 82 -18.03 1.23 17.66
CA ASP A 82 -18.86 0.10 18.09
C ASP A 82 -19.72 -0.49 16.97
N LEU A 83 -20.18 0.35 16.03
CA LEU A 83 -21.00 -0.07 14.91
C LEU A 83 -20.19 -0.55 13.67
N MET A 84 -18.87 -0.38 13.68
CA MET A 84 -18.02 -0.81 12.58
C MET A 84 -17.80 -2.33 12.60
N SER A 85 -17.79 -2.95 11.42
CA SER A 85 -17.41 -4.35 11.27
C SER A 85 -15.92 -4.58 11.58
N ALA A 86 -15.53 -5.83 11.76
CA ALA A 86 -14.12 -6.19 11.94
C ALA A 86 -13.27 -5.81 10.70
N ASP A 87 -13.82 -6.02 9.50
CA ASP A 87 -13.14 -5.70 8.24
C ASP A 87 -12.94 -4.19 8.06
N GLU A 88 -13.95 -3.38 8.40
CA GLU A 88 -13.84 -1.91 8.38
C GLU A 88 -12.75 -1.41 9.35
N LYS A 89 -12.69 -1.97 10.54
CA LYS A 89 -11.66 -1.65 11.55
C LYS A 89 -10.27 -2.03 11.04
N ALA A 90 -10.10 -3.25 10.54
CA ALA A 90 -8.83 -3.75 10.02
C ALA A 90 -8.33 -2.92 8.83
N LEU A 91 -9.23 -2.60 7.88
CA LEU A 91 -8.88 -1.76 6.74
C LEU A 91 -8.43 -0.36 7.20
N ARG A 92 -9.20 0.26 8.10
CA ARG A 92 -8.87 1.57 8.65
C ARG A 92 -7.53 1.58 9.39
N ASP A 93 -7.24 0.54 10.15
CA ASP A 93 -5.95 0.40 10.85
C ASP A 93 -4.78 0.27 9.86
N THR A 94 -4.97 -0.44 8.75
CA THR A 94 -3.99 -0.51 7.65
C THR A 94 -3.73 0.88 7.05
N TYR A 95 -4.79 1.63 6.70
CA TYR A 95 -4.66 3.00 6.20
C TYR A 95 -3.94 3.90 7.20
N LYS A 96 -4.33 3.84 8.47
CA LYS A 96 -3.68 4.61 9.54
C LYS A 96 -2.19 4.28 9.62
N ARG A 97 -1.82 3.01 9.58
CA ARG A 97 -0.42 2.58 9.66
C ARG A 97 0.40 3.07 8.47
N VAL A 98 -0.08 2.84 7.25
CA VAL A 98 0.57 3.29 6.01
C VAL A 98 0.78 4.81 6.02
N LEU A 99 -0.27 5.60 6.29
CA LEU A 99 -0.17 7.06 6.27
C LEU A 99 0.67 7.62 7.43
N THR A 100 0.67 6.95 8.58
CA THR A 100 1.57 7.32 9.69
C THR A 100 3.03 7.10 9.31
N LEU A 101 3.34 5.99 8.63
CA LEU A 101 4.70 5.74 8.11
C LEU A 101 5.12 6.81 7.11
N CYS A 102 4.24 7.20 6.17
CA CYS A 102 4.54 8.27 5.21
C CYS A 102 4.90 9.60 5.89
N ASN A 103 4.28 9.90 7.03
CA ASN A 103 4.55 11.13 7.78
C ASN A 103 5.78 11.04 8.70
N SER A 104 6.21 9.85 9.09
CA SER A 104 7.28 9.65 10.07
C SER A 104 8.62 9.21 9.47
N SER A 105 8.59 8.60 8.28
CA SER A 105 9.79 8.11 7.59
C SER A 105 10.36 9.19 6.67
N LYS A 106 11.64 9.53 6.87
CA LYS A 106 12.36 10.43 5.97
C LYS A 106 12.55 9.81 4.58
N ALA A 107 12.78 8.51 4.51
CA ALA A 107 12.88 7.83 3.23
C ALA A 107 11.61 7.98 2.38
N LEU A 108 10.43 8.01 3.00
CA LEU A 108 9.16 8.19 2.30
C LEU A 108 8.86 9.67 1.98
N SER A 109 9.16 10.59 2.91
CA SER A 109 8.83 12.02 2.75
C SER A 109 9.85 12.83 1.93
N GLU A 110 11.12 12.43 1.92
CA GLU A 110 12.22 13.21 1.32
C GLU A 110 13.15 12.35 0.46
N GLY A 111 13.07 11.03 0.57
CA GLY A 111 14.06 10.09 0.04
C GLY A 111 14.03 9.93 -1.48
N LEU A 112 15.13 9.38 -1.99
CA LEU A 112 15.25 8.94 -3.36
C LEU A 112 14.39 7.71 -3.62
N PHE A 113 13.93 7.58 -4.85
CA PHE A 113 13.15 6.44 -5.34
C PHE A 113 13.96 5.64 -6.36
N TYR A 114 13.85 4.31 -6.30
CA TYR A 114 14.39 3.42 -7.32
C TYR A 114 13.39 2.30 -7.64
N ASP A 115 12.98 2.21 -8.91
CA ASP A 115 12.06 1.18 -9.41
C ASP A 115 12.79 -0.17 -9.56
N LEU A 116 12.37 -1.16 -8.77
CA LEU A 116 12.85 -2.53 -8.88
C LEU A 116 11.99 -3.40 -9.82
N THR A 117 10.75 -3.01 -10.07
CA THR A 117 9.87 -3.74 -11.00
C THR A 117 10.46 -3.73 -12.39
N TYR A 118 10.94 -2.57 -12.85
CA TYR A 118 11.62 -2.44 -14.13
C TYR A 118 12.86 -3.36 -14.22
N ALA A 119 13.65 -3.43 -13.14
CA ALA A 119 14.86 -4.27 -13.09
C ALA A 119 14.55 -5.77 -13.06
N ASN A 120 13.31 -6.15 -12.76
CA ASN A 120 12.87 -7.53 -12.63
C ASN A 120 11.86 -7.98 -13.70
N ILE A 121 11.67 -7.21 -14.77
CA ILE A 121 10.64 -7.50 -15.78
C ILE A 121 10.90 -8.84 -16.51
N GLU A 122 12.18 -9.20 -16.70
CA GLU A 122 12.62 -10.46 -17.31
C GLU A 122 12.95 -11.56 -16.27
N ASN A 123 12.74 -11.27 -14.98
CA ASN A 123 13.01 -12.22 -13.92
C ASN A 123 11.85 -13.20 -13.76
N PRO A 124 12.00 -14.50 -14.04
CA PRO A 124 10.92 -15.48 -13.98
C PRO A 124 10.39 -15.71 -12.57
N ASP A 125 11.18 -15.37 -11.53
CA ASP A 125 10.81 -15.50 -10.13
C ASP A 125 10.25 -14.20 -9.54
N PHE A 126 9.89 -13.23 -10.40
CA PHE A 126 9.22 -11.99 -10.04
C PHE A 126 7.99 -11.75 -10.92
N ASN A 127 6.82 -11.74 -10.34
CA ASN A 127 5.55 -11.52 -11.07
C ASN A 127 5.34 -10.02 -11.36
N SER A 128 6.00 -9.48 -12.39
CA SER A 128 5.92 -8.05 -12.75
C SER A 128 4.54 -7.58 -13.23
N GLU A 129 3.63 -8.50 -13.60
CA GLU A 129 2.26 -8.15 -13.98
C GLU A 129 1.35 -7.89 -12.78
N ARG A 130 1.70 -8.45 -11.61
CA ARG A 130 0.87 -8.41 -10.39
C ARG A 130 1.57 -7.81 -9.19
N CYS A 131 2.90 -7.68 -9.24
CA CYS A 131 3.68 -7.14 -8.13
C CYS A 131 4.41 -5.87 -8.56
N PHE A 132 4.52 -4.93 -7.64
CA PHE A 132 5.30 -3.72 -7.80
C PHE A 132 6.30 -3.61 -6.65
N ALA A 133 7.58 -3.45 -6.97
CA ALA A 133 8.64 -3.36 -5.98
C ALA A 133 9.52 -2.13 -6.22
N PHE A 134 9.90 -1.44 -5.15
CA PHE A 134 10.77 -0.27 -5.23
C PHE A 134 11.53 -0.03 -3.93
N LEU A 135 12.61 0.73 -4.05
CA LEU A 135 13.40 1.21 -2.90
C LEU A 135 13.12 2.68 -2.64
N ARG A 136 13.13 3.04 -1.36
CA ARG A 136 13.17 4.42 -0.87
C ARG A 136 14.37 4.57 0.05
N LYS A 137 15.16 5.65 -0.14
CA LYS A 137 16.36 5.88 0.69
C LYS A 137 16.52 7.35 1.03
N CYS A 138 16.74 7.61 2.31
CA CYS A 138 17.18 8.92 2.82
C CYS A 138 18.17 8.69 3.97
N ASP A 139 19.34 9.27 3.88
CA ASP A 139 20.44 9.07 4.82
C ASP A 139 20.68 7.56 5.08
N GLU A 140 20.57 7.12 6.34
CA GLU A 140 20.74 5.70 6.73
C GLU A 140 19.42 4.89 6.63
N GLU A 141 18.30 5.53 6.34
CA GLU A 141 17.03 4.83 6.23
C GLU A 141 16.85 4.26 4.82
N LEU A 142 16.88 2.92 4.72
CA LEU A 142 16.61 2.17 3.50
C LEU A 142 15.34 1.36 3.67
N LEU A 143 14.37 1.57 2.79
CA LEU A 143 13.14 0.81 2.72
C LEU A 143 13.03 0.04 1.42
N LEU A 144 12.67 -1.24 1.48
CA LEU A 144 12.13 -2.00 0.37
C LEU A 144 10.61 -2.07 0.53
N ILE A 145 9.89 -1.62 -0.48
CA ILE A 145 8.44 -1.67 -0.54
C ILE A 145 8.04 -2.63 -1.66
N VAL A 146 7.17 -3.58 -1.34
CA VAL A 146 6.60 -4.52 -2.31
C VAL A 146 5.09 -4.55 -2.14
N ALA A 147 4.36 -4.40 -3.24
CA ALA A 147 2.91 -4.49 -3.29
C ALA A 147 2.47 -5.65 -4.18
N ASN A 148 1.56 -6.49 -3.68
CA ASN A 148 1.01 -7.64 -4.39
C ASN A 148 -0.47 -7.40 -4.73
N PHE A 149 -0.79 -7.26 -6.01
CA PHE A 149 -2.14 -7.09 -6.56
C PHE A 149 -2.78 -8.43 -6.95
N ALA A 150 -2.09 -9.56 -6.77
CA ALA A 150 -2.65 -10.87 -7.02
C ALA A 150 -3.58 -11.31 -5.89
N ASP A 151 -4.48 -12.24 -6.19
CA ASP A 151 -5.38 -12.90 -5.26
C ASP A 151 -4.76 -14.11 -4.53
N THR A 152 -3.46 -14.30 -4.74
CA THR A 152 -2.65 -15.35 -4.11
C THR A 152 -1.40 -14.74 -3.50
N GLU A 153 -0.86 -15.40 -2.49
CA GLU A 153 0.48 -15.11 -1.97
C GLU A 153 1.52 -15.23 -3.08
N GLN A 154 2.50 -14.34 -3.07
CA GLN A 154 3.61 -14.34 -4.02
C GLN A 154 4.94 -14.55 -3.30
N HIS A 155 5.70 -15.55 -3.77
CA HIS A 155 7.08 -15.84 -3.32
C HIS A 155 8.04 -15.24 -4.33
N LEU A 156 8.61 -14.09 -4.02
CA LEU A 156 9.37 -13.29 -4.97
C LEU A 156 10.87 -13.40 -4.72
N GLN A 157 11.65 -13.50 -5.81
CA GLN A 157 13.09 -13.36 -5.81
C GLN A 157 13.44 -12.02 -6.47
N ILE A 158 13.71 -10.98 -5.68
CA ILE A 158 13.91 -9.62 -6.17
C ILE A 158 15.39 -9.38 -6.45
N ILE A 159 15.73 -9.10 -7.69
CA ILE A 159 17.06 -8.66 -8.10
C ILE A 159 17.17 -7.15 -7.86
N ILE A 160 18.17 -6.76 -7.07
CA ILE A 160 18.56 -5.35 -6.88
C ILE A 160 19.82 -5.14 -7.70
N PRO A 161 19.76 -4.42 -8.83
CA PRO A 161 20.90 -4.30 -9.73
C PRO A 161 22.01 -3.41 -9.14
N GLN A 162 23.26 -3.60 -9.61
CA GLN A 162 24.41 -2.79 -9.17
C GLN A 162 24.12 -1.28 -9.26
N HIS A 163 23.44 -0.84 -10.32
CA HIS A 163 23.06 0.56 -10.49
C HIS A 163 22.20 1.11 -9.34
N ALA A 164 21.36 0.28 -8.69
CA ALA A 164 20.58 0.70 -7.52
C ALA A 164 21.50 0.97 -6.31
N PHE A 165 22.51 0.10 -6.12
CA PHE A 165 23.50 0.28 -5.04
C PHE A 165 24.31 1.56 -5.25
N ASP A 166 24.76 1.80 -6.49
CA ASP A 166 25.54 2.99 -6.83
C ASP A 166 24.70 4.28 -6.68
N PHE A 167 23.48 4.28 -7.20
CA PHE A 167 22.58 5.45 -7.18
C PHE A 167 22.09 5.82 -5.78
N LEU A 168 21.76 4.80 -4.97
CA LEU A 168 21.24 5.01 -3.62
C LEU A 168 22.35 4.98 -2.55
N HIS A 169 23.61 4.79 -2.95
CA HIS A 169 24.76 4.63 -2.03
C HIS A 169 24.52 3.54 -0.98
N ILE A 170 24.07 2.36 -1.44
CA ILE A 170 23.81 1.20 -0.59
C ILE A 170 25.09 0.37 -0.47
N THR A 171 25.41 -0.05 0.75
CA THR A 171 26.50 -1.02 0.97
C THR A 171 25.95 -2.43 0.98
N PRO A 172 26.48 -3.36 0.14
CA PRO A 172 26.06 -4.75 0.15
C PRO A 172 26.28 -5.43 1.51
N GLN A 173 25.35 -6.30 1.90
CA GLN A 173 25.41 -7.07 3.15
C GLN A 173 24.87 -8.48 2.90
N ASP A 174 25.65 -9.49 3.27
CA ASP A 174 25.26 -10.90 3.06
C ASP A 174 24.25 -11.42 4.08
N ASN A 175 24.11 -10.75 5.20
CA ASN A 175 23.19 -11.11 6.26
C ASN A 175 22.79 -9.82 6.99
N THR A 176 21.68 -9.25 6.54
CA THR A 176 21.10 -8.06 7.16
C THR A 176 19.75 -8.37 7.79
N GLU A 177 19.40 -7.65 8.84
CA GLU A 177 18.09 -7.71 9.44
C GLU A 177 17.16 -6.67 8.80
N ALA A 178 15.94 -7.07 8.56
CA ALA A 178 14.89 -6.16 8.15
C ALA A 178 13.66 -6.32 9.05
N THR A 179 12.97 -5.21 9.27
CA THR A 179 11.71 -5.18 10.00
C THR A 179 10.61 -4.72 9.06
N ASP A 180 9.55 -5.52 8.94
CA ASP A 180 8.35 -5.09 8.23
C ASP A 180 7.60 -4.05 9.09
N LEU A 181 7.54 -2.82 8.60
CA LEU A 181 6.92 -1.70 9.30
C LEU A 181 5.38 -1.78 9.31
N LEU A 182 4.78 -2.69 8.54
CA LEU A 182 3.33 -2.90 8.57
C LEU A 182 2.88 -3.92 9.62
N THR A 183 3.74 -4.89 9.97
CA THR A 183 3.40 -5.99 10.88
C THR A 183 4.27 -6.07 12.13
N ASP A 184 5.39 -5.32 12.17
CA ASP A 184 6.47 -5.40 13.15
C ASP A 184 7.26 -6.73 13.12
N GLY A 185 7.03 -7.55 12.09
CA GLY A 185 7.77 -8.78 11.85
C GLY A 185 9.22 -8.51 11.48
N SER A 186 10.15 -9.39 11.93
CA SER A 186 11.55 -9.29 11.57
C SER A 186 11.98 -10.49 10.74
N MET A 187 12.86 -10.24 9.76
CA MET A 187 13.42 -11.27 8.89
C MET A 187 14.89 -10.99 8.59
N LYS A 188 15.59 -12.04 8.15
CA LYS A 188 16.96 -11.91 7.64
C LYS A 188 16.94 -11.90 6.13
N LEU A 189 17.69 -10.99 5.55
CA LEU A 189 17.76 -10.78 4.11
C LEU A 189 19.21 -10.77 3.61
N VAL A 190 19.33 -10.94 2.31
CA VAL A 190 20.57 -10.71 1.56
C VAL A 190 20.43 -9.42 0.78
N LEU A 191 21.23 -8.43 1.05
CA LEU A 191 21.31 -7.17 0.33
C LEU A 191 22.53 -7.19 -0.59
N SER A 192 22.36 -7.67 -1.83
CA SER A 192 23.49 -7.92 -2.73
C SER A 192 23.10 -7.66 -4.18
N PRO A 193 23.99 -7.06 -5.01
CA PRO A 193 23.74 -6.91 -6.43
C PRO A 193 23.91 -8.22 -7.22
N HIS A 194 24.41 -9.30 -6.57
CA HIS A 194 24.72 -10.58 -7.21
C HIS A 194 23.81 -11.73 -6.78
N ARG A 195 22.93 -11.49 -5.83
CA ARG A 195 21.99 -12.49 -5.31
C ARG A 195 20.62 -11.85 -5.12
N ALA A 196 19.59 -12.56 -5.58
CA ALA A 196 18.22 -12.11 -5.38
C ALA A 196 17.83 -12.13 -3.90
N MET A 197 16.99 -11.19 -3.52
CA MET A 197 16.39 -11.10 -2.19
C MET A 197 15.06 -11.84 -2.21
N SER A 198 14.87 -12.81 -1.31
CA SER A 198 13.63 -13.57 -1.18
C SER A 198 12.66 -12.85 -0.26
N VAL A 199 11.44 -12.64 -0.71
CA VAL A 199 10.35 -12.08 0.10
C VAL A 199 9.01 -12.75 -0.24
N ASP A 200 8.17 -12.92 0.77
CA ASP A 200 6.82 -13.42 0.64
C ASP A 200 5.84 -12.28 0.88
N VAL A 201 4.83 -12.16 0.02
CA VAL A 201 3.82 -11.11 0.11
C VAL A 201 2.42 -11.70 -0.05
N GLU A 202 1.62 -11.58 0.97
CA GLU A 202 0.23 -12.05 1.01
C GLU A 202 -0.64 -11.47 -0.11
N ALA A 203 -1.74 -12.15 -0.43
CA ALA A 203 -2.70 -11.72 -1.44
C ALA A 203 -3.28 -10.33 -1.12
N PHE A 204 -3.37 -9.47 -2.13
CA PHE A 204 -3.88 -8.10 -2.00
C PHE A 204 -3.26 -7.31 -0.85
N CYS A 205 -1.98 -7.49 -0.62
CA CYS A 205 -1.25 -6.89 0.49
C CYS A 205 0.03 -6.20 -0.01
N GLY A 206 0.89 -5.81 0.91
CA GLY A 206 2.25 -5.38 0.66
C GLY A 206 3.07 -5.43 1.93
N ILE A 207 4.37 -5.28 1.77
CA ILE A 207 5.34 -5.20 2.85
C ILE A 207 6.15 -3.92 2.73
N VAL A 208 6.60 -3.41 3.87
CA VAL A 208 7.48 -2.23 3.95
C VAL A 208 8.64 -2.60 4.86
N LEU A 209 9.70 -3.10 4.26
CA LEU A 209 10.88 -3.61 4.97
C LEU A 209 11.89 -2.49 5.22
N LYS A 210 12.11 -2.15 6.48
CA LYS A 210 13.23 -1.31 6.89
C LYS A 210 14.46 -2.19 7.05
N ILE A 211 15.44 -2.00 6.17
CA ILE A 211 16.70 -2.73 6.11
C ILE A 211 17.72 -1.99 7.01
N ARG A 212 18.43 -2.74 7.86
CA ARG A 212 19.41 -2.21 8.82
C ARG A 212 20.83 -2.31 8.31
#